data_e4ef9b35e425dbd7e1a65594cd4b6944
#
_entry.id   e4ef9b35e425dbd7e1a65594cd4b6944
#
_cell.length_a   1.000
_cell.length_b   1.000
_cell.length_c   1.000
_cell.angle_alpha   90.00
_cell.angle_beta   90.00
_cell.angle_gamma   90.00
#
_symmetry.space_group_name_H-M   'P 1'
#
loop_
_entity.id
_entity.type
_entity.pdbx_description
1 polymer ?
#
loop_
_entity_poly.entity_id
_entity_poly.type
_entity_poly.pdbx_seq_one_letter_code
_entity_poly.pdbx_strand_id
1 'polypeptide(L)'
;MEPKLRISSDIVAIKTISYLSELINTSDIDNISANIAANMITHHIDYDYLASRIMISNLHKNTKDCYYETVKTINENMDNILMDKLIKFAEVNIDFIKETIDYKKDYTFKYFGILVLIKSYLLKKDDNVFERPQHMYMRVAIGLHLDQIDTDGS
;
A
#
# COMPACT_ATOMS: atom_id res chain seq x y z
N MET A 1 5.67 -15.36 -9.93
CA MET A 1 4.81 -16.45 -9.42
C MET A 1 4.81 -16.35 -7.90
N GLU A 2 3.66 -16.13 -7.29
CA GLU A 2 3.57 -16.07 -5.83
C GLU A 2 3.85 -17.46 -5.25
N PRO A 3 4.69 -17.57 -4.19
CA PRO A 3 4.95 -18.85 -3.57
C PRO A 3 3.66 -19.41 -2.96
N LYS A 4 3.40 -20.70 -3.17
CA LYS A 4 2.29 -21.41 -2.54
C LYS A 4 2.62 -21.57 -1.05
N LEU A 5 1.78 -21.02 -0.18
CA LEU A 5 1.95 -21.13 1.26
C LEU A 5 1.72 -22.56 1.72
N ARG A 6 2.54 -23.03 2.68
CA ARG A 6 2.48 -24.41 3.25
C ARG A 6 1.70 -24.45 4.57
N ILE A 7 0.82 -23.49 4.78
CA ILE A 7 0.02 -23.33 6.01
C ILE A 7 -1.47 -23.37 5.68
N SER A 8 -2.28 -23.70 6.69
CA SER A 8 -3.74 -23.59 6.59
C SER A 8 -4.18 -22.18 6.96
N SER A 9 -4.82 -21.48 6.02
CA SER A 9 -5.48 -20.20 6.28
C SER A 9 -6.71 -20.35 7.19
N ASP A 10 -7.25 -21.57 7.30
CA ASP A 10 -8.46 -21.86 8.10
C ASP A 10 -8.25 -21.57 9.58
N ILE A 11 -7.03 -21.83 10.09
CA ILE A 11 -6.69 -21.54 11.49
C ILE A 11 -6.78 -20.03 11.77
N VAL A 12 -6.28 -19.20 10.84
CA VAL A 12 -6.38 -17.75 10.96
C VAL A 12 -7.83 -17.30 10.86
N ALA A 13 -8.60 -17.87 9.94
CA ALA A 13 -10.03 -17.56 9.78
C ALA A 13 -10.82 -17.90 11.04
N ILE A 14 -10.65 -19.10 11.61
CA ILE A 14 -11.34 -19.53 12.84
C ILE A 14 -10.98 -18.61 14.02
N LYS A 15 -9.69 -18.29 14.20
CA LYS A 15 -9.26 -17.37 15.23
C LYS A 15 -9.83 -15.96 15.01
N THR A 16 -9.87 -15.47 13.78
CA THR A 16 -10.48 -14.18 13.45
C THR A 16 -11.95 -14.15 13.85
N ILE A 17 -12.72 -15.17 13.46
CA ILE A 17 -14.14 -15.30 13.82
C ILE A 17 -14.35 -15.22 15.33
N SER A 18 -13.47 -15.82 16.12
CA SER A 18 -13.58 -15.78 17.59
C SER A 18 -13.37 -14.39 18.22
N TYR A 19 -12.76 -13.47 17.46
CA TYR A 19 -12.54 -12.08 17.92
C TYR A 19 -13.60 -11.11 17.39
N LEU A 20 -14.51 -11.55 16.49
CA LEU A 20 -15.52 -10.67 15.93
C LEU A 20 -16.61 -10.33 16.96
N SER A 21 -16.89 -9.05 17.12
CA SER A 21 -18.08 -8.51 17.78
C SER A 21 -19.12 -8.13 16.72
N GLU A 22 -20.38 -7.94 17.13
CA GLU A 22 -21.53 -7.80 16.20
C GLU A 22 -21.50 -6.61 15.21
N LEU A 23 -20.57 -5.65 15.37
CA LEU A 23 -20.45 -4.46 14.52
C LEU A 23 -18.98 -4.15 14.20
N ILE A 24 -18.43 -4.84 13.18
CA ILE A 24 -17.04 -4.62 12.71
C ILE A 24 -17.03 -4.32 11.23
N ASN A 25 -16.24 -3.30 10.84
CA ASN A 25 -15.98 -2.98 9.43
C ASN A 25 -15.11 -4.06 8.78
N THR A 26 -15.28 -4.28 7.47
CA THR A 26 -14.49 -5.25 6.72
C THR A 26 -12.98 -4.98 6.81
N SER A 27 -12.59 -3.70 6.86
CA SER A 27 -11.19 -3.28 7.02
C SER A 27 -10.62 -3.72 8.39
N ASP A 28 -11.43 -3.69 9.44
CA ASP A 28 -11.01 -4.13 10.78
C ASP A 28 -10.84 -5.65 10.82
N ILE A 29 -11.67 -6.40 10.09
CA ILE A 29 -11.53 -7.85 9.94
C ILE A 29 -10.18 -8.19 9.28
N ASP A 30 -9.83 -7.51 8.20
CA ASP A 30 -8.55 -7.69 7.52
C ASP A 30 -7.37 -7.39 8.46
N ASN A 31 -7.44 -6.31 9.24
CA ASN A 31 -6.41 -5.94 10.22
C ASN A 31 -6.28 -6.98 11.35
N ILE A 32 -7.39 -7.45 11.90
CA ILE A 32 -7.42 -8.51 12.93
C ILE A 32 -6.81 -9.80 12.37
N SER A 33 -7.20 -10.20 11.15
CA SER A 33 -6.69 -11.40 10.49
C SER A 33 -5.18 -11.32 10.24
N ALA A 34 -4.68 -10.15 9.78
CA ALA A 34 -3.25 -9.92 9.59
C ALA A 34 -2.47 -10.01 10.91
N ASN A 35 -2.99 -9.41 11.98
CA ASN A 35 -2.37 -9.48 13.31
C ASN A 35 -2.34 -10.92 13.87
N ILE A 36 -3.41 -11.68 13.68
CA ILE A 36 -3.45 -13.10 14.09
C ILE A 36 -2.42 -13.91 13.32
N ALA A 37 -2.35 -13.74 12.01
CA ALA A 37 -1.34 -14.40 11.19
C ALA A 37 0.08 -14.00 11.62
N ALA A 38 0.33 -12.71 11.89
CA ALA A 38 1.61 -12.21 12.37
C ALA A 38 2.03 -12.84 13.70
N ASN A 39 1.11 -13.02 14.64
CA ASN A 39 1.38 -13.71 15.92
C ASN A 39 1.71 -15.20 15.75
N MET A 40 1.37 -15.79 14.60
CA MET A 40 1.66 -17.18 14.29
C MET A 40 2.99 -17.38 13.53
N ILE A 41 3.75 -16.34 13.25
CA ILE A 41 5.06 -16.41 12.55
C ILE A 41 6.02 -17.37 13.27
N THR A 42 5.97 -17.44 14.60
CA THR A 42 6.79 -18.35 15.41
C THR A 42 6.48 -19.82 15.14
N HIS A 43 5.29 -20.16 14.65
CA HIS A 43 4.90 -21.52 14.29
C HIS A 43 5.37 -21.92 12.89
N HIS A 44 5.27 -20.98 11.93
CA HIS A 44 5.74 -21.18 10.56
C HIS A 44 5.97 -19.84 9.85
N ILE A 45 7.08 -19.74 9.12
CA ILE A 45 7.45 -18.50 8.41
C ILE A 45 6.42 -18.05 7.36
N ASP A 46 5.67 -18.98 6.79
CA ASP A 46 4.66 -18.64 5.78
C ASP A 46 3.49 -17.80 6.36
N TYR A 47 3.32 -17.75 7.67
CA TYR A 47 2.37 -16.82 8.31
C TYR A 47 2.77 -15.35 8.15
N ASP A 48 4.08 -15.05 8.01
CA ASP A 48 4.56 -13.72 7.66
C ASP A 48 4.04 -13.28 6.28
N TYR A 49 4.13 -14.17 5.29
CA TYR A 49 3.60 -13.91 3.95
C TYR A 49 2.08 -13.80 3.94
N LEU A 50 1.37 -14.63 4.71
CA LEU A 50 -0.08 -14.55 4.82
C LEU A 50 -0.50 -13.22 5.44
N ALA A 51 0.10 -12.81 6.55
CA ALA A 51 -0.16 -11.54 7.22
C ALA A 51 0.10 -10.35 6.28
N SER A 52 1.23 -10.37 5.58
CA SER A 52 1.59 -9.35 4.60
C SER A 52 0.56 -9.26 3.47
N ARG A 53 0.16 -10.39 2.88
CA ARG A 53 -0.81 -10.43 1.78
C ARG A 53 -2.18 -9.88 2.19
N ILE A 54 -2.65 -10.23 3.38
CA ILE A 54 -3.90 -9.69 3.92
C ILE A 54 -3.81 -8.17 4.06
N MET A 55 -2.72 -7.66 4.64
CA MET A 55 -2.52 -6.24 4.85
C MET A 55 -2.39 -5.47 3.54
N ILE A 56 -1.65 -5.96 2.56
CA ILE A 56 -1.50 -5.33 1.24
C ILE A 56 -2.83 -5.36 0.49
N SER A 57 -3.55 -6.48 0.53
CA SER A 57 -4.87 -6.57 -0.09
C SER A 57 -5.86 -5.58 0.51
N ASN A 58 -5.85 -5.40 1.83
CA ASN A 58 -6.65 -4.38 2.52
C ASN A 58 -6.24 -2.96 2.10
N LEU A 59 -4.95 -2.67 2.04
CA LEU A 59 -4.44 -1.39 1.56
C LEU A 59 -4.89 -1.10 0.12
N HIS A 60 -4.81 -2.08 -0.78
CA HIS A 60 -5.25 -1.93 -2.17
C HIS A 60 -6.76 -1.71 -2.31
N LYS A 61 -7.59 -2.33 -1.46
CA LYS A 61 -9.05 -2.11 -1.43
C LYS A 61 -9.40 -0.67 -1.02
N ASN A 62 -8.60 -0.06 -0.15
CA ASN A 62 -8.86 1.26 0.43
C ASN A 62 -8.10 2.40 -0.27
N THR A 63 -7.32 2.12 -1.30
CA THR A 63 -6.53 3.10 -2.04
C THR A 63 -6.81 3.06 -3.53
N LYS A 64 -6.63 4.19 -4.20
CA LYS A 64 -6.79 4.27 -5.66
C LYS A 64 -5.69 3.49 -6.38
N ASP A 65 -5.98 2.98 -7.56
CA ASP A 65 -5.05 2.29 -8.44
C ASP A 65 -4.40 3.22 -9.50
N CYS A 66 -4.92 4.43 -9.67
CA CYS A 66 -4.37 5.43 -10.56
C CYS A 66 -3.46 6.40 -9.78
N TYR A 67 -2.18 6.47 -10.18
CA TYR A 67 -1.20 7.34 -9.53
C TYR A 67 -1.60 8.82 -9.58
N TYR A 68 -2.04 9.33 -10.74
CA TYR A 68 -2.47 10.72 -10.87
C TYR A 68 -3.62 11.07 -9.94
N GLU A 69 -4.64 10.20 -9.88
CA GLU A 69 -5.76 10.43 -8.97
C GLU A 69 -5.35 10.35 -7.50
N THR A 70 -4.38 9.49 -7.16
CA THR A 70 -3.82 9.43 -5.82
C THR A 70 -3.13 10.74 -5.46
N VAL A 71 -2.25 11.24 -6.32
CA VAL A 71 -1.51 12.50 -6.13
C VAL A 71 -2.47 13.69 -5.97
N LYS A 72 -3.50 13.75 -6.81
CA LYS A 72 -4.55 14.77 -6.73
C LYS A 72 -5.30 14.71 -5.39
N THR A 73 -5.73 13.52 -4.98
CA THR A 73 -6.42 13.31 -3.70
C THR A 73 -5.56 13.69 -2.51
N ILE A 74 -4.27 13.35 -2.53
CA ILE A 74 -3.31 13.74 -1.48
C ILE A 74 -3.24 15.26 -1.38
N ASN A 75 -3.07 15.93 -2.51
CA ASN A 75 -2.90 17.37 -2.52
C ASN A 75 -4.14 18.11 -2.03
N GLU A 76 -5.34 17.64 -2.40
CA GLU A 76 -6.61 18.19 -1.94
C GLU A 76 -6.85 18.00 -0.43
N ASN A 77 -6.36 16.91 0.16
CA ASN A 77 -6.61 16.55 1.55
C ASN A 77 -5.49 16.94 2.52
N MET A 78 -4.30 17.23 2.03
CA MET A 78 -3.10 17.50 2.84
C MET A 78 -2.49 18.90 2.58
N ASP A 79 -3.33 19.91 2.41
CA ASP A 79 -2.94 21.31 2.32
C ASP A 79 -1.85 21.59 1.26
N ASN A 80 -1.99 21.02 0.07
CA ASN A 80 -1.07 21.19 -1.06
C ASN A 80 0.39 20.79 -0.72
N ILE A 81 0.56 19.68 -0.03
CA ILE A 81 1.89 19.16 0.38
C ILE A 81 2.79 18.79 -0.82
N LEU A 82 2.19 18.46 -1.96
CA LEU A 82 2.93 18.05 -3.15
C LEU A 82 3.23 19.26 -4.05
N MET A 83 4.38 19.22 -4.70
CA MET A 83 4.78 20.26 -5.66
C MET A 83 3.87 20.25 -6.89
N ASP A 84 3.44 21.42 -7.35
CA ASP A 84 2.61 21.56 -8.56
C ASP A 84 3.24 20.91 -9.80
N LYS A 85 4.56 20.98 -9.92
CA LYS A 85 5.33 20.33 -10.99
C LYS A 85 5.13 18.79 -11.00
N LEU A 86 5.11 18.16 -9.82
CA LEU A 86 4.89 16.71 -9.70
C LEU A 86 3.48 16.34 -10.14
N ILE A 87 2.49 17.12 -9.74
CA ILE A 87 1.09 16.90 -10.12
C ILE A 87 0.92 17.03 -11.63
N LYS A 88 1.49 18.09 -12.21
CA LYS A 88 1.45 18.33 -13.66
C LYS A 88 2.18 17.24 -14.44
N PHE A 89 3.34 16.77 -13.95
CA PHE A 89 4.04 15.65 -14.55
C PHE A 89 3.19 14.38 -14.54
N ALA A 90 2.56 14.09 -13.41
CA ALA A 90 1.68 12.91 -13.28
C ALA A 90 0.46 13.00 -14.21
N GLU A 91 -0.11 14.20 -14.40
CA GLU A 91 -1.24 14.45 -15.30
C GLU A 91 -0.88 14.21 -16.77
N VAL A 92 0.26 14.73 -17.21
CA VAL A 92 0.69 14.60 -18.61
C VAL A 92 1.16 13.18 -18.95
N ASN A 93 1.65 12.43 -17.96
CA ASN A 93 2.28 11.11 -18.16
C ASN A 93 1.45 9.95 -17.58
N ILE A 94 0.12 10.09 -17.50
CA ILE A 94 -0.77 9.08 -16.88
C ILE A 94 -0.53 7.68 -17.44
N ASP A 95 -0.53 7.54 -18.76
CA ASP A 95 -0.40 6.22 -19.42
C ASP A 95 0.98 5.63 -19.20
N PHE A 96 2.05 6.43 -19.34
CA PHE A 96 3.41 5.99 -19.08
C PHE A 96 3.60 5.49 -17.65
N ILE A 97 3.09 6.25 -16.67
CA ILE A 97 3.17 5.87 -15.25
C ILE A 97 2.38 4.60 -14.99
N LYS A 98 1.19 4.47 -15.58
CA LYS A 98 0.34 3.28 -15.45
C LYS A 98 1.02 2.02 -16.00
N GLU A 99 1.73 2.12 -17.11
CA GLU A 99 2.50 1.02 -17.70
C GLU A 99 3.76 0.69 -16.88
N THR A 100 4.34 1.68 -16.20
CA THR A 100 5.57 1.53 -15.41
C THR A 100 5.31 0.89 -14.04
N ILE A 101 4.17 1.21 -13.41
CA ILE A 101 3.83 0.72 -12.08
C ILE A 101 3.36 -0.74 -12.15
N ASP A 102 4.02 -1.60 -11.37
CA ASP A 102 3.61 -2.99 -11.17
C ASP A 102 3.21 -3.21 -9.70
N TYR A 103 1.91 -3.14 -9.42
CA TYR A 103 1.38 -3.32 -8.07
C TYR A 103 1.60 -4.73 -7.48
N LYS A 104 1.94 -5.73 -8.30
CA LYS A 104 2.30 -7.06 -7.80
C LYS A 104 3.58 -7.02 -6.96
N LYS A 105 4.45 -6.04 -7.19
CA LYS A 105 5.66 -5.83 -6.40
C LYS A 105 5.36 -5.47 -4.94
N ASP A 106 4.20 -4.91 -4.64
CA ASP A 106 3.80 -4.65 -3.25
C ASP A 106 3.74 -5.95 -2.45
N TYR A 107 3.32 -7.06 -3.06
CA TYR A 107 3.24 -8.38 -2.42
C TYR A 107 4.60 -9.05 -2.15
N THR A 108 5.70 -8.42 -2.51
CA THR A 108 7.06 -8.89 -2.14
C THR A 108 7.47 -8.49 -0.74
N PHE A 109 6.80 -7.53 -0.13
CA PHE A 109 7.07 -7.13 1.25
C PHE A 109 6.63 -8.23 2.23
N LYS A 110 7.40 -8.36 3.32
CA LYS A 110 7.00 -9.10 4.50
C LYS A 110 6.14 -8.23 5.41
N TYR A 111 5.44 -8.85 6.37
CA TYR A 111 4.50 -8.16 7.24
C TYR A 111 5.11 -6.94 7.94
N PHE A 112 6.29 -7.08 8.55
CA PHE A 112 6.92 -5.97 9.23
C PHE A 112 7.30 -4.83 8.28
N GLY A 113 7.78 -5.17 7.08
CA GLY A 113 8.14 -4.17 6.06
C GLY A 113 6.94 -3.33 5.62
N ILE A 114 5.83 -3.97 5.26
CA ILE A 114 4.62 -3.25 4.86
C ILE A 114 4.01 -2.45 6.02
N LEU A 115 4.07 -2.98 7.26
CA LEU A 115 3.60 -2.29 8.45
C LEU A 115 4.37 -0.98 8.68
N VAL A 116 5.70 -0.99 8.53
CA VAL A 116 6.54 0.20 8.65
C VAL A 116 6.21 1.21 7.55
N LEU A 117 6.03 0.77 6.30
CA LEU A 117 5.63 1.65 5.21
C LEU A 117 4.31 2.36 5.52
N ILE A 118 3.29 1.63 5.92
CA ILE A 118 1.96 2.19 6.26
C ILE A 118 2.04 3.16 7.43
N LYS A 119 2.82 2.83 8.46
CA LYS A 119 2.90 3.66 9.67
C LYS A 119 3.71 4.93 9.47
N SER A 120 4.80 4.87 8.70
CA SER A 120 5.84 5.90 8.72
C SER A 120 6.13 6.58 7.39
N TYR A 121 5.81 5.97 6.25
CA TYR A 121 6.25 6.46 4.94
C TYR A 121 5.12 6.80 3.97
N LEU A 122 4.04 6.01 3.94
CA LEU A 122 2.92 6.29 3.07
C LEU A 122 2.17 7.53 3.52
N LEU A 123 1.84 8.42 2.58
CA LEU A 123 1.08 9.62 2.89
C LEU A 123 -0.33 9.26 3.34
N LYS A 124 -0.71 9.84 4.47
CA LYS A 124 -1.99 9.61 5.12
C LYS A 124 -2.44 10.86 5.87
N LYS A 125 -3.74 10.97 6.08
CA LYS A 125 -4.32 11.96 7.00
C LYS A 125 -5.14 11.21 8.03
N ASP A 126 -4.86 11.43 9.28
CA ASP A 126 -5.38 10.62 10.39
C ASP A 126 -5.03 9.13 10.16
N ASP A 127 -6.02 8.25 10.14
CA ASP A 127 -5.81 6.82 9.84
C ASP A 127 -6.05 6.45 8.38
N ASN A 128 -6.38 7.43 7.52
CA ASN A 128 -6.68 7.19 6.12
C ASN A 128 -5.43 7.29 5.24
N VAL A 129 -4.93 6.15 4.78
CA VAL A 129 -3.77 6.07 3.88
C VAL A 129 -4.22 6.31 2.44
N PHE A 130 -3.52 7.18 1.71
CA PHE A 130 -3.85 7.54 0.32
C PHE A 130 -3.02 6.78 -0.71
N GLU A 131 -1.77 6.43 -0.38
CA GLU A 131 -0.82 5.85 -1.34
C GLU A 131 -0.63 4.34 -1.12
N ARG A 132 -0.27 3.67 -2.22
CA ARG A 132 0.33 2.33 -2.23
C ARG A 132 1.86 2.45 -2.18
N PRO A 133 2.62 1.40 -1.80
CA PRO A 133 4.07 1.43 -1.84
C PRO A 133 4.65 1.86 -3.19
N GLN A 134 4.11 1.35 -4.31
CA GLN A 134 4.56 1.73 -5.65
C GLN A 134 4.28 3.22 -5.97
N HIS A 135 3.20 3.80 -5.42
CA HIS A 135 2.94 5.24 -5.54
C HIS A 135 4.00 6.06 -4.80
N MET A 136 4.35 5.65 -3.59
CA MET A 136 5.42 6.31 -2.82
C MET A 136 6.75 6.29 -3.58
N TYR A 137 7.15 5.13 -4.13
CA TYR A 137 8.38 5.05 -4.92
C TYR A 137 8.34 5.92 -6.16
N MET A 138 7.21 5.94 -6.88
CA MET A 138 7.02 6.81 -8.04
C MET A 138 7.11 8.30 -7.65
N ARG A 139 6.47 8.69 -6.56
CA ARG A 139 6.53 10.07 -6.04
C ARG A 139 7.96 10.50 -5.70
N VAL A 140 8.72 9.65 -5.04
CA VAL A 140 10.13 9.92 -4.70
C VAL A 140 10.98 9.99 -5.96
N ALA A 141 10.82 9.05 -6.89
CA ALA A 141 11.57 9.04 -8.15
C ALA A 141 11.32 10.31 -8.98
N ILE A 142 10.07 10.70 -9.16
CA ILE A 142 9.71 11.93 -9.87
C ILE A 142 10.29 13.15 -9.12
N GLY A 143 10.09 13.23 -7.80
CA GLY A 143 10.55 14.36 -6.99
C GLY A 143 12.06 14.59 -7.04
N LEU A 144 12.86 13.51 -7.11
CA LEU A 144 14.32 13.62 -7.22
C LEU A 144 14.80 14.08 -8.61
N HIS A 145 14.01 13.90 -9.66
CA HIS A 145 14.39 14.16 -11.04
C HIS A 145 13.65 15.34 -11.68
N LEU A 146 12.73 15.99 -10.96
CA LEU A 146 11.95 17.12 -11.50
C LEU A 146 12.82 18.26 -12.02
N ASP A 147 13.90 18.58 -11.32
CA ASP A 147 14.81 19.67 -11.73
C ASP A 147 15.64 19.30 -12.97
N GLN A 148 15.84 18.00 -13.26
CA GLN A 148 16.55 17.52 -14.44
C GLN A 148 15.65 17.52 -15.68
N ILE A 149 14.36 17.27 -15.49
CA ILE A 149 13.36 17.26 -16.59
C ILE A 149 13.18 18.65 -17.19
N ASP A 150 13.31 19.71 -16.38
CA ASP A 150 13.19 21.10 -16.83
C ASP A 150 14.41 21.58 -17.64
N THR A 151 15.59 20.92 -17.52
CA THR A 151 16.82 21.34 -18.21
C THR A 151 16.96 20.71 -19.60
N ASP A 152 16.31 19.58 -19.86
CA ASP A 152 16.37 18.89 -21.17
C ASP A 152 15.20 19.25 -22.11
N GLY A 153 14.32 20.14 -21.69
CA GLY A 153 13.09 20.56 -22.40
C GLY A 153 13.17 21.93 -23.10
N SER A 154 14.37 22.48 -23.35
CA SER A 154 14.56 23.72 -24.14
C SER A 154 15.15 23.44 -25.50
#